data_01068a9b2b6b21a630c2b692eb9a22b3
#
_entry.id   01068a9b2b6b21a630c2b692eb9a22b3
#
_cell.length_a   1.000
_cell.length_b   1.000
_cell.length_c   1.000
_cell.angle_alpha   90.00
_cell.angle_beta   90.00
_cell.angle_gamma   90.00
#
_symmetry.space_group_name_H-M   'P 1'
#
loop_
_entity.id
_entity.type
_entity.pdbx_description
1 polymer ?
#
loop_
_entity_poly.entity_id
_entity_poly.type
_entity_poly.pdbx_seq_one_letter_code
_entity_poly.pdbx_strand_id
1 'polypeptide(L)'
;FPMTNPKTAKLAFLSAILIYGTLGVFVRYAGQPSALVALARSSIGTLFLLLLLAVKRQKIDFSAIRRNWRPLLIAGVLLGLNWVTLFEAYRYTTVAVATLCTYLNPIIIVFGAAILMHEQLTARKLLCIAAALIGMVFVSGVADSGLPDAGEEKGILLGLLTAVLYGCIVLS
;
A
#
# COMPACT_ATOMS: atom_id res chain seq x y z
N PHE A 1 13.37 14.83 10.38
CA PHE A 1 14.24 14.02 11.25
C PHE A 1 15.67 14.13 10.74
N PRO A 2 16.59 14.78 11.43
CA PRO A 2 17.99 14.52 11.19
C PRO A 2 18.32 13.17 11.83
N MET A 3 18.21 12.10 11.04
CA MET A 3 18.81 10.82 11.40
C MET A 3 20.30 11.02 11.24
N THR A 4 20.97 11.40 12.31
CA THR A 4 22.39 11.74 12.33
C THR A 4 23.31 10.55 12.09
N ASN A 5 22.77 9.30 12.06
CA ASN A 5 23.54 8.12 11.77
C ASN A 5 22.88 7.27 10.66
N PRO A 6 23.53 7.13 9.48
CA PRO A 6 22.98 6.36 8.37
C PRO A 6 22.76 4.87 8.69
N LYS A 7 23.51 4.31 9.65
CA LYS A 7 23.34 2.92 10.11
C LYS A 7 22.01 2.74 10.86
N THR A 8 21.67 3.68 11.73
CA THR A 8 20.40 3.66 12.49
C THR A 8 19.20 3.81 11.56
N ALA A 9 19.32 4.67 10.52
CA ALA A 9 18.28 4.83 9.52
C ALA A 9 18.02 3.53 8.74
N LYS A 10 19.08 2.86 8.30
CA LYS A 10 18.98 1.58 7.59
C LYS A 10 18.36 0.48 8.47
N LEU A 11 18.78 0.41 9.74
CA LEU A 11 18.24 -0.57 10.68
C LEU A 11 16.74 -0.34 10.94
N ALA A 12 16.34 0.91 11.17
CA ALA A 12 14.94 1.27 11.37
C ALA A 12 14.08 0.95 10.11
N PHE A 13 14.63 1.19 8.92
CA PHE A 13 13.97 0.85 7.67
C PHE A 13 13.79 -0.65 7.50
N LEU A 14 14.84 -1.44 7.73
CA LEU A 14 14.77 -2.91 7.67
C LEU A 14 13.77 -3.46 8.69
N SER A 15 13.79 -2.97 9.93
CA SER A 15 12.84 -3.38 10.96
C SER A 15 11.39 -3.07 10.56
N ALA A 16 11.15 -1.90 9.98
CA ALA A 16 9.81 -1.52 9.50
C ALA A 16 9.33 -2.45 8.38
N ILE A 17 10.20 -2.81 7.41
CA ILE A 17 9.85 -3.73 6.34
C ILE A 17 9.53 -5.14 6.88
N LEU A 18 10.33 -5.65 7.82
CA LEU A 18 10.09 -6.95 8.44
C LEU A 18 8.74 -6.98 9.16
N ILE A 19 8.45 -5.96 9.99
CA ILE A 19 7.15 -5.83 10.67
C ILE A 19 6.01 -5.74 9.65
N TYR A 20 6.19 -4.96 8.59
CA TYR A 20 5.18 -4.80 7.54
C TYR A 20 4.90 -6.10 6.79
N GLY A 21 5.94 -6.91 6.54
CA GLY A 21 5.83 -8.20 5.87
C GLY A 21 4.98 -9.23 6.64
N THR A 22 4.91 -9.13 7.97
CA THR A 22 4.08 -10.03 8.79
C THR A 22 2.59 -9.68 8.76
N LEU A 23 2.23 -8.45 8.32
CA LEU A 23 0.87 -7.93 8.38
C LEU A 23 -0.14 -8.82 7.65
N GLY A 24 0.18 -9.27 6.43
CA GLY A 24 -0.74 -10.10 5.64
C GLY A 24 -1.10 -11.41 6.33
N VAL A 25 -0.11 -12.02 6.99
CA VAL A 25 -0.31 -13.25 7.76
C VAL A 25 -1.24 -13.00 8.95
N PHE A 26 -0.98 -11.94 9.74
CA PHE A 26 -1.83 -11.58 10.87
C PHE A 26 -3.27 -11.27 10.46
N VAL A 27 -3.46 -10.52 9.38
CA VAL A 27 -4.80 -10.18 8.87
C VAL A 27 -5.58 -11.44 8.46
N ARG A 28 -4.91 -12.38 7.79
CA ARG A 28 -5.53 -13.64 7.36
C ARG A 28 -5.98 -14.50 8.53
N TYR A 29 -5.17 -14.59 9.59
CA TYR A 29 -5.48 -15.40 10.76
C TYR A 29 -6.37 -14.71 11.80
N ALA A 30 -6.54 -13.39 11.72
CA ALA A 30 -7.35 -12.63 12.68
C ALA A 30 -8.84 -12.97 12.62
N GLY A 31 -9.35 -13.54 11.52
CA GLY A 31 -10.75 -13.94 11.37
C GLY A 31 -11.77 -12.81 11.49
N GLN A 32 -11.33 -11.57 11.54
CA GLN A 32 -12.18 -10.40 11.71
C GLN A 32 -12.59 -9.79 10.36
N PRO A 33 -13.71 -9.06 10.29
CA PRO A 33 -14.11 -8.34 9.08
C PRO A 33 -13.02 -7.37 8.62
N SER A 34 -12.73 -7.34 7.32
CA SER A 34 -11.67 -6.52 6.71
C SER A 34 -11.79 -5.04 7.07
N ALA A 35 -13.03 -4.53 7.11
CA ALA A 35 -13.32 -3.16 7.53
C ALA A 35 -12.92 -2.88 8.98
N LEU A 36 -13.16 -3.83 9.89
CA LEU A 36 -12.80 -3.70 11.30
C LEU A 36 -11.27 -3.65 11.47
N VAL A 37 -10.55 -4.51 10.76
CA VAL A 37 -9.08 -4.54 10.78
C VAL A 37 -8.51 -3.22 10.24
N ALA A 38 -9.07 -2.71 9.13
CA ALA A 38 -8.67 -1.42 8.55
C ALA A 38 -8.93 -0.25 9.52
N LEU A 39 -10.11 -0.23 10.17
CA LEU A 39 -10.45 0.78 11.17
C LEU A 39 -9.55 0.72 12.39
N ALA A 40 -9.33 -0.46 12.96
CA ALA A 40 -8.45 -0.64 14.12
C ALA A 40 -7.03 -0.16 13.82
N ARG A 41 -6.47 -0.56 12.67
CA ARG A 41 -5.16 -0.13 12.22
C ARG A 41 -5.07 1.40 12.06
N SER A 42 -6.05 2.00 11.39
CA SER A 42 -6.08 3.44 11.15
C SER A 42 -6.21 4.22 12.46
N SER A 43 -7.05 3.74 13.39
CA SER A 43 -7.25 4.36 14.70
C SER A 43 -5.99 4.30 15.56
N ILE A 44 -5.37 3.12 15.64
CA ILE A 44 -4.12 2.93 16.40
C ILE A 44 -3.00 3.77 15.79
N GLY A 45 -2.86 3.75 14.46
CA GLY A 45 -1.84 4.56 13.76
C GLY A 45 -2.03 6.05 13.98
N THR A 46 -3.27 6.54 13.89
CA THR A 46 -3.60 7.95 14.14
C THR A 46 -3.31 8.34 15.59
N LEU A 47 -3.72 7.52 16.55
CA LEU A 47 -3.45 7.77 17.97
C LEU A 47 -1.95 7.81 18.25
N PHE A 48 -1.19 6.87 17.69
CA PHE A 48 0.26 6.85 17.81
C PHE A 48 0.92 8.12 17.24
N LEU A 49 0.49 8.56 16.05
CA LEU A 49 1.01 9.78 15.43
C LEU A 49 0.67 11.02 16.25
N LEU A 50 -0.56 11.13 16.79
CA LEU A 50 -0.97 12.22 17.65
C LEU A 50 -0.14 12.28 18.94
N LEU A 51 0.08 11.12 19.58
CA LEU A 51 0.94 11.01 20.75
C LEU A 51 2.38 11.44 20.43
N LEU A 52 2.91 11.00 19.29
CA LEU A 52 4.25 11.36 18.85
C LEU A 52 4.40 12.87 18.57
N LEU A 53 3.40 13.49 17.96
CA LEU A 53 3.35 14.95 17.76
C LEU A 53 3.28 15.71 19.10
N ALA A 54 2.47 15.21 20.05
CA ALA A 54 2.35 15.80 21.38
C ALA A 54 3.68 15.73 22.15
N VAL A 55 4.34 14.56 22.16
CA VAL A 55 5.65 14.36 22.81
C VAL A 55 6.71 15.25 22.18
N LYS A 56 6.70 15.40 20.85
CA LYS A 56 7.66 16.26 20.14
C LYS A 56 7.30 17.73 20.16
N ARG A 57 6.18 18.11 20.78
CA ARG A 57 5.64 19.46 20.83
C ARG A 57 5.56 20.13 19.44
N GLN A 58 5.34 19.34 18.41
CA GLN A 58 5.15 19.87 17.05
C GLN A 58 3.74 20.44 16.92
N LYS A 59 3.64 21.65 16.40
CA LYS A 59 2.35 22.31 16.18
C LYS A 59 1.75 21.80 14.86
N ILE A 60 0.49 21.37 14.93
CA ILE A 60 -0.29 21.03 13.73
C ILE A 60 -0.79 22.36 13.15
N ASP A 61 -0.51 22.58 11.86
CA ASP A 61 -1.06 23.73 11.15
C ASP A 61 -2.51 23.45 10.71
N PHE A 62 -3.44 23.76 11.59
CA PHE A 62 -4.88 23.61 11.31
C PHE A 62 -5.35 24.50 10.15
N SER A 63 -4.66 25.61 9.87
CA SER A 63 -4.97 26.50 8.75
C SER A 63 -4.71 25.81 7.41
N ALA A 64 -3.57 25.12 7.28
CA ALA A 64 -3.24 24.33 6.10
C ALA A 64 -4.22 23.18 5.89
N ILE A 65 -4.61 22.48 6.97
CA ILE A 65 -5.61 21.40 6.92
C ILE A 65 -6.96 21.95 6.42
N ARG A 66 -7.42 23.06 7.00
CA ARG A 66 -8.70 23.67 6.61
C ARG A 66 -8.71 24.16 5.16
N ARG A 67 -7.58 24.65 4.67
CA ARG A 67 -7.45 25.09 3.28
C ARG A 67 -7.51 23.91 2.29
N ASN A 68 -6.95 22.74 2.68
CA ASN A 68 -6.81 21.57 1.81
C ASN A 68 -7.70 20.38 2.27
N TRP A 69 -8.82 20.64 2.96
CA TRP A 69 -9.63 19.56 3.55
C TRP A 69 -10.22 18.60 2.52
N ARG A 70 -10.60 19.11 1.32
CA ARG A 70 -11.19 18.27 0.25
C ARG A 70 -10.22 17.21 -0.27
N PRO A 71 -9.02 17.56 -0.76
CA PRO A 71 -8.07 16.54 -1.20
C PRO A 71 -7.65 15.61 -0.06
N LEU A 72 -7.49 16.11 1.17
CA LEU A 72 -7.18 15.28 2.33
C LEU A 72 -8.30 14.27 2.62
N LEU A 73 -9.57 14.67 2.52
CA LEU A 73 -10.70 13.78 2.72
C LEU A 73 -10.75 12.71 1.62
N ILE A 74 -10.60 13.10 0.36
CA ILE A 74 -10.60 12.19 -0.78
C ILE A 74 -9.47 11.16 -0.63
N ALA A 75 -8.25 11.62 -0.36
CA ALA A 75 -7.10 10.74 -0.15
C ALA A 75 -7.31 9.78 1.03
N GLY A 76 -7.89 10.27 2.14
CA GLY A 76 -8.22 9.45 3.31
C GLY A 76 -9.26 8.37 3.02
N VAL A 77 -10.33 8.72 2.30
CA VAL A 77 -11.38 7.76 1.88
C VAL A 77 -10.80 6.71 0.93
N LEU A 78 -10.05 7.14 -0.09
CA LEU A 78 -9.41 6.23 -1.04
C LEU A 78 -8.43 5.30 -0.33
N LEU A 79 -7.64 5.81 0.62
CA LEU A 79 -6.72 5.00 1.41
C LEU A 79 -7.45 3.98 2.28
N GLY A 80 -8.55 4.38 2.92
CA GLY A 80 -9.41 3.47 3.69
C GLY A 80 -9.99 2.35 2.83
N LEU A 81 -10.56 2.70 1.67
CA LEU A 81 -11.06 1.73 0.71
C LEU A 81 -9.96 0.80 0.20
N ASN A 82 -8.78 1.33 -0.10
CA ASN A 82 -7.61 0.55 -0.52
C ASN A 82 -7.25 -0.53 0.51
N TRP A 83 -7.22 -0.20 1.80
CA TRP A 83 -6.94 -1.18 2.86
C TRP A 83 -8.05 -2.21 3.03
N VAL A 84 -9.31 -1.79 2.96
CA VAL A 84 -10.46 -2.71 3.05
C VAL A 84 -10.44 -3.71 1.89
N THR A 85 -10.23 -3.24 0.66
CA THR A 85 -10.16 -4.11 -0.52
C THR A 85 -8.97 -5.07 -0.47
N LEU A 86 -7.81 -4.62 0.01
CA LEU A 86 -6.64 -5.47 0.18
C LEU A 86 -6.87 -6.57 1.22
N PHE A 87 -7.40 -6.22 2.38
CA PHE A 87 -7.66 -7.20 3.44
C PHE A 87 -8.77 -8.16 3.06
N GLU A 88 -9.76 -7.70 2.28
CA GLU A 88 -10.79 -8.57 1.73
C GLU A 88 -10.20 -9.52 0.68
N ALA A 89 -9.27 -9.06 -0.17
CA ALA A 89 -8.56 -9.91 -1.12
C ALA A 89 -7.86 -11.09 -0.43
N TYR A 90 -7.23 -10.87 0.73
CA TYR A 90 -6.56 -11.92 1.51
C TYR A 90 -7.50 -13.02 2.02
N ARG A 91 -8.81 -12.81 1.99
CA ARG A 91 -9.82 -13.81 2.38
C ARG A 91 -10.20 -14.73 1.24
N TYR A 92 -10.09 -14.25 -0.01
CA TYR A 92 -10.50 -14.99 -1.20
C TYR A 92 -9.34 -15.61 -1.97
N THR A 93 -8.12 -15.13 -1.78
CA THR A 93 -6.92 -15.68 -2.41
C THR A 93 -5.76 -15.73 -1.43
N THR A 94 -4.62 -16.24 -1.88
CA THR A 94 -3.40 -16.26 -1.05
C THR A 94 -2.86 -14.83 -0.85
N VAL A 95 -2.18 -14.61 0.29
CA VAL A 95 -1.51 -13.33 0.56
C VAL A 95 -0.51 -13.00 -0.56
N ALA A 96 0.16 -14.01 -1.10
CA ALA A 96 1.11 -13.86 -2.20
C ALA A 96 0.45 -13.33 -3.48
N VAL A 97 -0.66 -13.95 -3.92
CA VAL A 97 -1.40 -13.55 -5.12
C VAL A 97 -1.99 -12.15 -4.96
N ALA A 98 -2.68 -11.87 -3.84
CA ALA A 98 -3.26 -10.55 -3.60
C ALA A 98 -2.17 -9.45 -3.55
N THR A 99 -1.02 -9.74 -2.93
CA THR A 99 0.11 -8.82 -2.88
C THR A 99 0.71 -8.61 -4.27
N LEU A 100 0.84 -9.67 -5.07
CA LEU A 100 1.32 -9.58 -6.45
C LEU A 100 0.42 -8.66 -7.29
N CYS A 101 -0.90 -8.79 -7.18
CA CYS A 101 -1.85 -7.89 -7.84
C CYS A 101 -1.65 -6.43 -7.40
N THR A 102 -1.42 -6.19 -6.11
CA THR A 102 -1.16 -4.85 -5.58
C THR A 102 0.14 -4.26 -6.13
N TYR A 103 1.15 -5.06 -6.41
CA TYR A 103 2.42 -4.61 -6.99
C TYR A 103 2.33 -4.20 -8.48
N LEU A 104 1.15 -4.23 -9.07
CA LEU A 104 0.86 -3.53 -10.34
C LEU A 104 0.76 -1.99 -10.15
N ASN A 105 0.74 -1.50 -8.90
CA ASN A 105 0.73 -0.06 -8.59
C ASN A 105 1.76 0.77 -9.39
N PRO A 106 3.06 0.39 -9.47
CA PRO A 106 4.03 1.18 -10.21
C PRO A 106 3.67 1.35 -11.68
N ILE A 107 3.04 0.33 -12.29
CA ILE A 107 2.57 0.42 -13.67
C ILE A 107 1.48 1.48 -13.77
N ILE A 108 0.45 1.37 -12.92
CA ILE A 108 -0.70 2.29 -12.93
C ILE A 108 -0.23 3.73 -12.67
N ILE A 109 0.70 3.92 -11.71
CA ILE A 109 1.25 5.23 -11.39
C ILE A 109 2.03 5.80 -12.57
N VAL A 110 2.94 5.02 -13.19
CA VAL A 110 3.77 5.51 -14.30
C VAL A 110 2.94 5.83 -15.53
N PHE A 111 1.96 4.96 -15.88
CA PHE A 111 1.05 5.24 -16.99
C PHE A 111 0.10 6.41 -16.67
N GLY A 112 -0.43 6.46 -15.45
CA GLY A 112 -1.26 7.56 -14.98
C GLY A 112 -0.52 8.89 -15.00
N ALA A 113 0.72 8.95 -14.52
CA ALA A 113 1.56 10.13 -14.56
C ALA A 113 1.87 10.55 -16.02
N ALA A 114 2.13 9.59 -16.92
CA ALA A 114 2.34 9.88 -18.32
C ALA A 114 1.11 10.54 -18.98
N ILE A 115 -0.09 10.07 -18.63
CA ILE A 115 -1.34 10.60 -19.20
C ILE A 115 -1.72 11.95 -18.56
N LEU A 116 -1.70 12.03 -17.22
CA LEU A 116 -2.17 13.20 -16.47
C LEU A 116 -1.14 14.33 -16.42
N MET A 117 0.13 13.99 -16.29
CA MET A 117 1.22 14.97 -16.13
C MET A 117 2.07 15.11 -17.40
N HIS A 118 1.70 14.44 -18.50
CA HIS A 118 2.44 14.45 -19.77
C HIS A 118 3.92 14.08 -19.61
N GLU A 119 4.23 13.21 -18.62
CA GLU A 119 5.59 12.72 -18.42
C GLU A 119 6.03 11.76 -19.54
N GLN A 120 7.29 11.86 -19.96
CA GLN A 120 7.82 10.95 -20.97
C GLN A 120 8.06 9.56 -20.40
N LEU A 121 7.47 8.56 -21.05
CA LEU A 121 7.75 7.15 -20.79
C LEU A 121 9.09 6.79 -21.42
N THR A 122 10.14 6.74 -20.61
CA THR A 122 11.44 6.28 -21.09
C THR A 122 11.53 4.77 -21.05
N ALA A 123 12.20 4.17 -22.05
CA ALA A 123 12.45 2.72 -22.10
C ALA A 123 13.12 2.20 -20.80
N ARG A 124 13.96 3.03 -20.17
CA ARG A 124 14.59 2.70 -18.89
C ARG A 124 13.57 2.53 -17.76
N LYS A 125 12.55 3.41 -17.67
CA LYS A 125 11.46 3.29 -16.67
C LYS A 125 10.70 1.98 -16.88
N LEU A 126 10.35 1.66 -18.13
CA LEU A 126 9.62 0.43 -18.47
C LEU A 126 10.43 -0.83 -18.19
N LEU A 127 11.71 -0.86 -18.51
CA LEU A 127 12.59 -1.99 -18.19
C LEU A 127 12.73 -2.21 -16.69
N CYS A 128 12.87 -1.15 -15.89
CA CYS A 128 12.94 -1.27 -14.43
C CYS A 128 11.63 -1.83 -13.85
N ILE A 129 10.47 -1.40 -14.35
CA ILE A 129 9.17 -1.93 -13.92
C ILE A 129 9.03 -3.39 -14.29
N ALA A 130 9.38 -3.76 -15.54
CA ALA A 130 9.32 -5.14 -15.99
C ALA A 130 10.24 -6.06 -15.17
N ALA A 131 11.47 -5.62 -14.90
CA ALA A 131 12.41 -6.37 -14.06
C ALA A 131 11.87 -6.54 -12.62
N ALA A 132 11.27 -5.49 -12.03
CA ALA A 132 10.67 -5.54 -10.71
C ALA A 132 9.49 -6.52 -10.65
N LEU A 133 8.63 -6.53 -11.67
CA LEU A 133 7.49 -7.46 -11.75
C LEU A 133 7.96 -8.92 -11.90
N ILE A 134 8.94 -9.17 -12.75
CA ILE A 134 9.52 -10.51 -12.92
C ILE A 134 10.10 -10.98 -11.58
N GLY A 135 10.91 -10.14 -10.91
CA GLY A 135 11.44 -10.46 -9.58
C GLY A 135 10.35 -10.75 -8.55
N MET A 136 9.23 -10.01 -8.61
CA MET A 136 8.10 -10.20 -7.72
C MET A 136 7.38 -11.54 -7.95
N VAL A 137 7.20 -11.96 -9.20
CA VAL A 137 6.62 -13.28 -9.53
C VAL A 137 7.47 -14.39 -8.93
N PHE A 138 8.81 -14.31 -9.03
CA PHE A 138 9.70 -15.31 -8.43
C PHE A 138 9.61 -15.31 -6.90
N VAL A 139 9.55 -14.14 -6.26
CA VAL A 139 9.51 -14.04 -4.78
C VAL A 139 8.14 -14.45 -4.24
N SER A 140 7.06 -14.25 -4.98
CA SER A 140 5.69 -14.57 -4.52
C SER A 140 5.40 -16.06 -4.41
N GLY A 141 6.24 -16.93 -5.01
CA GLY A 141 6.00 -18.37 -5.07
C GLY A 141 4.80 -18.77 -5.95
N VAL A 142 4.18 -17.84 -6.66
CA VAL A 142 3.07 -18.13 -7.60
C VAL A 142 3.53 -19.05 -8.72
N ALA A 143 4.81 -18.97 -9.11
CA ALA A 143 5.39 -19.85 -10.12
C ALA A 143 5.41 -21.33 -9.69
N ASP A 144 5.52 -21.60 -8.38
CA ASP A 144 5.55 -22.94 -7.81
C ASP A 144 4.16 -23.46 -7.44
N SER A 145 3.24 -22.55 -7.06
CA SER A 145 1.88 -22.89 -6.63
C SER A 145 0.90 -23.13 -7.78
N GLY A 146 1.31 -22.83 -9.01
CA GLY A 146 0.43 -22.93 -10.19
C GLY A 146 -0.48 -21.71 -10.35
N LEU A 147 -1.34 -21.78 -11.38
CA LEU A 147 -2.35 -20.75 -11.64
C LEU A 147 -3.39 -20.74 -10.50
N PRO A 148 -3.94 -19.56 -10.17
CA PRO A 148 -4.99 -19.46 -9.17
C PRO A 148 -6.19 -20.37 -9.48
N ASP A 149 -6.74 -21.00 -8.45
CA ASP A 149 -7.90 -21.84 -8.58
C ASP A 149 -9.15 -21.06 -9.01
N ALA A 150 -10.11 -21.74 -9.64
CA ALA A 150 -11.35 -21.15 -10.18
C ALA A 150 -12.24 -20.42 -9.12
N GLY A 151 -11.89 -20.45 -7.83
CA GLY A 151 -12.55 -19.71 -6.76
C GLY A 151 -11.85 -18.44 -6.32
N GLU A 152 -10.64 -18.17 -6.80
CA GLU A 152 -9.81 -17.04 -6.36
C GLU A 152 -10.02 -15.74 -7.17
N GLU A 153 -10.87 -15.78 -8.21
CA GLU A 153 -11.14 -14.64 -9.09
C GLU A 153 -11.54 -13.37 -8.34
N LYS A 154 -12.37 -13.51 -7.29
CA LYS A 154 -12.78 -12.37 -6.44
C LYS A 154 -11.58 -11.74 -5.73
N GLY A 155 -10.67 -12.54 -5.23
CA GLY A 155 -9.46 -12.08 -4.57
C GLY A 155 -8.53 -11.33 -5.51
N ILE A 156 -8.38 -11.81 -6.73
CA ILE A 156 -7.59 -11.19 -7.79
C ILE A 156 -8.20 -9.84 -8.18
N LEU A 157 -9.52 -9.79 -8.43
CA LEU A 157 -10.23 -8.55 -8.76
C LEU A 157 -10.09 -7.51 -7.65
N LEU A 158 -10.22 -7.91 -6.39
CA LEU A 158 -10.04 -7.02 -5.24
C LEU A 158 -8.58 -6.53 -5.13
N GLY A 159 -7.61 -7.40 -5.40
CA GLY A 159 -6.19 -7.02 -5.45
C GLY A 159 -5.89 -6.01 -6.55
N LEU A 160 -6.45 -6.20 -7.75
CA LEU A 160 -6.35 -5.25 -8.86
C LEU A 160 -7.03 -3.92 -8.54
N LEU A 161 -8.22 -3.96 -7.92
CA LEU A 161 -8.92 -2.76 -7.47
C LEU A 161 -8.08 -1.99 -6.45
N THR A 162 -7.41 -2.70 -5.53
CA THR A 162 -6.46 -2.11 -4.58
C THR A 162 -5.33 -1.37 -5.30
N ALA A 163 -4.78 -1.97 -6.37
CA ALA A 163 -3.74 -1.34 -7.18
C ALA A 163 -4.22 -0.03 -7.83
N VAL A 164 -5.44 -0.03 -8.38
CA VAL A 164 -6.04 1.16 -9.00
C VAL A 164 -6.30 2.25 -7.96
N LEU A 165 -6.91 1.90 -6.83
CA LEU A 165 -7.19 2.85 -5.74
C LEU A 165 -5.90 3.52 -5.25
N TYR A 166 -4.83 2.76 -5.05
CA TYR A 166 -3.55 3.32 -4.65
C TYR A 166 -2.95 4.22 -5.72
N GLY A 167 -3.04 3.83 -6.99
CA GLY A 167 -2.64 4.68 -8.11
C GLY A 167 -3.38 6.02 -8.11
N CYS A 168 -4.70 6.01 -7.88
CA CYS A 168 -5.50 7.24 -7.74
C CYS A 168 -5.04 8.12 -6.57
N ILE A 169 -4.68 7.51 -5.42
CA ILE A 169 -4.16 8.25 -4.26
C ILE A 169 -2.86 8.98 -4.59
N VAL A 170 -1.95 8.30 -5.28
CA VAL A 170 -0.63 8.85 -5.61
C VAL A 170 -0.72 9.95 -6.68
N LEU A 171 -1.71 9.87 -7.57
CA LEU A 171 -1.90 10.82 -8.68
C LEU A 171 -2.82 12.01 -8.32
N SER A 172 -3.49 11.99 -7.14
CA SER A 172 -4.37 13.06 -6.66
C SER A 172 -3.61 14.13 -5.89
#